data_3f723ca37f7218b4b4496fdd78d98110
#
_entry.id   3f723ca37f7218b4b4496fdd78d98110
#
_cell.length_a   1.000
_cell.length_b   1.000
_cell.length_c   1.000
_cell.angle_alpha   90.00
_cell.angle_beta   90.00
_cell.angle_gamma   90.00
#
_symmetry.space_group_name_H-M   'P 1'
#
loop_
_entity.id
_entity.type
_entity.pdbx_description
1 polymer ?
#
loop_
_entity_poly.entity_id
_entity_poly.type
_entity_poly.pdbx_seq_one_letter_code
_entity_poly.pdbx_strand_id
1 'polypeptide(L)'
;MWYLAIFDAKEDVSLKEIEREREEWIKKGKDKVFQQRCRTINRYEILGHSPLKIIFCIETDDPSVLNLLSRHFGDAWNSVSYPMIRREIYEALEEDKTIIGG
;
A
#
# COMPACT_ATOMS: atom_id res chain seq x y z
N MET A 1 2.41 1.94 12.99
CA MET A 1 3.20 0.96 12.25
C MET A 1 3.18 1.27 10.77
N TRP A 2 4.23 0.93 10.06
CA TRP A 2 4.32 1.13 8.63
C TRP A 2 3.98 -0.14 7.87
N TYR A 3 3.37 0.05 6.71
CA TYR A 3 3.00 -1.04 5.79
C TYR A 3 3.39 -0.67 4.36
N LEU A 4 3.93 -1.65 3.65
CA LEU A 4 4.15 -1.57 2.21
C LEU A 4 3.02 -2.32 1.51
N ALA A 5 2.32 -1.67 0.61
CA ALA A 5 1.27 -2.31 -0.20
C ALA A 5 1.63 -2.16 -1.67
N ILE A 6 1.64 -3.26 -2.39
CA ILE A 6 2.01 -3.32 -3.81
C ILE A 6 0.81 -3.81 -4.61
N PHE A 7 0.43 -3.05 -5.62
CA PHE A 7 -0.70 -3.34 -6.50
C PHE A 7 -0.20 -3.42 -7.94
N ASP A 8 -0.40 -4.58 -8.56
CA ASP A 8 -0.12 -4.81 -9.97
C ASP A 8 -1.42 -5.00 -10.72
N ALA A 9 -1.70 -4.17 -11.72
CA ALA A 9 -2.87 -4.31 -12.57
C ALA A 9 -2.77 -5.62 -13.36
N LYS A 10 -3.89 -6.33 -13.49
CA LYS A 10 -3.95 -7.51 -14.35
C LYS A 10 -3.89 -7.09 -15.81
N GLU A 11 -3.30 -7.93 -16.66
CA GLU A 11 -3.05 -7.63 -18.07
C GLU A 11 -4.31 -7.39 -18.89
N ASP A 12 -5.42 -8.01 -18.52
CA ASP A 12 -6.71 -7.95 -19.22
C ASP A 12 -7.59 -6.77 -18.80
N VAL A 13 -7.13 -5.92 -17.90
CA VAL A 13 -7.88 -4.77 -17.40
C VAL A 13 -7.56 -3.52 -18.22
N SER A 14 -8.60 -2.83 -18.70
CA SER A 14 -8.43 -1.59 -19.47
C SER A 14 -8.13 -0.40 -18.57
N LEU A 15 -7.40 0.58 -19.11
CA LEU A 15 -7.16 1.85 -18.43
C LEU A 15 -8.45 2.60 -18.11
N LYS A 16 -9.48 2.46 -18.98
CA LYS A 16 -10.78 3.09 -18.75
C LYS A 16 -11.48 2.53 -17.51
N GLU A 17 -11.38 1.24 -17.27
CA GLU A 17 -11.94 0.62 -16.06
C GLU A 17 -11.21 1.12 -14.81
N ILE A 18 -9.90 1.24 -14.86
CA ILE A 18 -9.09 1.77 -13.77
C ILE A 18 -9.49 3.21 -13.45
N GLU A 19 -9.61 4.06 -14.47
CA GLU A 19 -10.03 5.45 -14.31
C GLU A 19 -11.42 5.57 -13.70
N ARG A 20 -12.37 4.75 -14.18
CA ARG A 20 -13.73 4.72 -13.66
C ARG A 20 -13.76 4.33 -12.19
N GLU A 21 -13.00 3.33 -11.78
CA GLU A 21 -12.91 2.89 -10.38
C GLU A 21 -12.32 3.98 -9.49
N ARG A 22 -11.31 4.68 -9.97
CA ARG A 22 -10.70 5.82 -9.26
C ARG A 22 -11.71 6.96 -9.06
N GLU A 23 -12.47 7.30 -10.10
CA GLU A 23 -13.49 8.33 -10.02
C GLU A 23 -14.59 7.97 -9.03
N GLU A 24 -15.07 6.73 -9.03
CA GLU A 24 -16.05 6.25 -8.07
C GLU A 24 -15.52 6.28 -6.62
N TRP A 25 -14.27 5.89 -6.42
CA TRP A 25 -13.62 5.93 -5.12
C TRP A 25 -13.65 7.34 -4.53
N ILE A 26 -13.24 8.31 -5.34
CA ILE A 26 -13.23 9.73 -4.95
C ILE A 26 -14.66 10.25 -4.75
N LYS A 27 -15.55 9.95 -5.66
CA LYS A 27 -16.95 10.39 -5.64
C LYS A 27 -17.70 9.91 -4.40
N LYS A 28 -17.41 8.68 -3.95
CA LYS A 28 -18.01 8.10 -2.74
C LYS A 28 -17.33 8.55 -1.45
N GLY A 29 -16.29 9.39 -1.54
CA GLY A 29 -15.56 9.91 -0.39
C GLY A 29 -14.69 8.90 0.32
N LYS A 30 -14.42 7.76 -0.30
CA LYS A 30 -13.62 6.69 0.32
C LYS A 30 -12.14 7.05 0.45
N ASP A 31 -11.63 7.91 -0.42
CA ASP A 31 -10.29 8.46 -0.33
C ASP A 31 -10.10 9.27 0.97
N LYS A 32 -11.11 10.05 1.34
CA LYS A 32 -11.09 10.83 2.59
C LYS A 32 -11.14 9.94 3.81
N VAL A 33 -11.97 8.90 3.80
CA VAL A 33 -12.04 7.92 4.90
C VAL A 33 -10.70 7.23 5.07
N PHE A 34 -10.07 6.82 3.99
CA PHE A 34 -8.76 6.20 4.00
C PHE A 34 -7.70 7.14 4.59
N GLN A 35 -7.66 8.39 4.13
CA GLN A 35 -6.72 9.40 4.63
C GLN A 35 -6.89 9.68 6.12
N GLN A 36 -8.13 9.73 6.60
CA GLN A 36 -8.41 9.99 8.02
C GLN A 36 -7.94 8.89 8.95
N ARG A 37 -7.86 7.65 8.46
CA ARG A 37 -7.44 6.48 9.24
C ARG A 37 -5.93 6.25 9.21
N CYS A 38 -5.20 7.03 8.45
CA CYS A 38 -3.76 6.91 8.30
C CYS A 38 -3.07 8.18 8.78
N ARG A 39 -1.88 8.02 9.37
CA ARG A 39 -1.03 9.17 9.74
C ARG A 39 -0.28 9.69 8.53
N THR A 40 0.23 8.77 7.70
CA THR A 40 1.01 9.09 6.52
C THR A 40 0.63 8.15 5.39
N ILE A 41 0.46 8.71 4.20
CA ILE A 41 0.23 7.95 2.98
C ILE A 41 1.16 8.48 1.91
N ASN A 42 2.03 7.62 1.41
CA ASN A 42 2.85 7.92 0.24
C ASN A 42 2.43 6.96 -0.88
N ARG A 43 2.03 7.50 -2.01
CA ARG A 43 1.60 6.74 -3.17
C ARG A 43 2.58 6.96 -4.31
N TYR A 44 3.07 5.87 -4.88
CA TYR A 44 4.01 5.91 -5.99
C TYR A 44 3.47 5.11 -7.17
N GLU A 45 3.60 5.67 -8.37
CA GLU A 45 3.39 4.94 -9.61
C GLU A 45 4.75 4.60 -10.21
N ILE A 46 4.94 3.34 -10.60
CA ILE A 46 6.20 2.92 -11.19
C ILE A 46 6.19 3.25 -12.68
N LEU A 47 7.10 4.11 -13.09
CA LEU A 47 7.21 4.55 -14.49
C LEU A 47 7.81 3.45 -15.36
N GLY A 48 7.29 3.34 -16.58
CA GLY A 48 7.80 2.41 -17.58
C GLY A 48 7.48 0.94 -17.30
N HIS A 49 6.65 0.65 -16.30
CA HIS A 49 6.23 -0.71 -15.97
C HIS A 49 4.88 -1.02 -16.62
N SER A 50 4.80 -2.17 -17.31
CA SER A 50 3.55 -2.67 -17.88
C SER A 50 3.35 -4.13 -17.39
N PRO A 51 2.19 -4.48 -16.82
CA PRO A 51 1.05 -3.63 -16.52
C PRO A 51 1.34 -2.57 -15.43
N LEU A 52 0.39 -1.66 -15.20
CA LEU A 52 0.54 -0.60 -14.22
C LEU A 52 0.82 -1.14 -12.82
N LYS A 53 1.79 -0.55 -12.15
CA LYS A 53 2.17 -0.90 -10.77
C LYS A 53 2.08 0.33 -9.87
N ILE A 54 1.42 0.17 -8.74
CA ILE A 54 1.28 1.22 -7.73
C ILE A 54 1.81 0.70 -6.40
N ILE A 55 2.57 1.52 -5.70
CA ILE A 55 3.11 1.19 -4.38
C ILE A 55 2.63 2.23 -3.38
N PHE A 56 2.16 1.76 -2.22
CA PHE A 56 1.85 2.60 -1.08
C PHE A 56 2.79 2.31 0.08
N CYS A 57 3.26 3.37 0.72
CA CYS A 57 3.89 3.29 2.02
C CYS A 57 2.95 4.00 3.00
N ILE A 58 2.39 3.26 3.94
CA ILE A 58 1.30 3.72 4.80
C ILE A 58 1.70 3.59 6.26
N GLU A 59 1.57 4.68 7.00
CA GLU A 59 1.69 4.67 8.45
C GLU A 59 0.28 4.73 9.05
N THR A 60 -0.09 3.72 9.82
CA THR A 60 -1.40 3.65 10.47
C THR A 60 -1.36 2.81 11.74
N ASP A 61 -2.23 3.14 12.69
CA ASP A 61 -2.52 2.31 13.86
C ASP A 61 -3.69 1.36 13.62
N ASP A 62 -4.37 1.50 12.47
CA ASP A 62 -5.51 0.70 12.08
C ASP A 62 -5.19 -0.12 10.81
N PRO A 63 -4.68 -1.36 10.95
CA PRO A 63 -4.34 -2.18 9.79
C PRO A 63 -5.53 -2.55 8.92
N SER A 64 -6.76 -2.35 9.37
CA SER A 64 -7.96 -2.61 8.55
C SER A 64 -8.03 -1.70 7.32
N VAL A 65 -7.29 -0.59 7.29
CA VAL A 65 -7.20 0.29 6.10
C VAL A 65 -6.62 -0.44 4.90
N LEU A 66 -5.80 -1.47 5.12
CA LEU A 66 -5.24 -2.28 4.04
C LEU A 66 -6.34 -3.06 3.32
N ASN A 67 -7.34 -3.56 4.06
CA ASN A 67 -8.49 -4.22 3.47
C ASN A 67 -9.37 -3.24 2.70
N LEU A 68 -9.56 -2.03 3.21
CA LEU A 68 -10.28 -0.99 2.51
C LEU A 68 -9.62 -0.66 1.17
N LEU A 69 -8.31 -0.54 1.16
CA LEU A 69 -7.54 -0.27 -0.04
C LEU A 69 -7.62 -1.43 -1.04
N SER A 70 -7.49 -2.67 -0.56
CA SER A 70 -7.60 -3.86 -1.41
C SER A 70 -8.97 -3.99 -2.06
N ARG A 71 -10.04 -3.63 -1.34
CA ARG A 71 -11.40 -3.61 -1.90
C ARG A 71 -11.56 -2.56 -2.99
N HIS A 72 -10.89 -1.43 -2.85
CA HIS A 72 -10.89 -0.40 -3.91
C HIS A 72 -10.29 -0.94 -5.20
N PHE A 73 -9.13 -1.58 -5.10
CA PHE A 73 -8.47 -2.15 -6.27
C PHE A 73 -9.22 -3.37 -6.82
N GLY A 74 -9.89 -4.14 -5.95
CA GLY A 74 -10.78 -5.24 -6.35
C GLY A 74 -10.07 -6.33 -7.15
N ASP A 75 -10.83 -6.98 -8.02
CA ASP A 75 -10.33 -8.12 -8.82
C ASP A 75 -9.46 -7.72 -10.02
N ALA A 76 -9.41 -6.43 -10.34
CA ALA A 76 -8.61 -5.91 -11.44
C ALA A 76 -7.10 -5.89 -11.14
N TRP A 77 -6.73 -6.10 -9.88
CA TRP A 77 -5.35 -5.99 -9.41
C TRP A 77 -4.92 -7.19 -8.59
N ASN A 78 -3.64 -7.52 -8.70
CA ASN A 78 -2.98 -8.40 -7.75
C ASN A 78 -2.36 -7.53 -6.67
N SER A 79 -2.59 -7.88 -5.40
CA SER A 79 -2.10 -7.06 -4.29
C SER A 79 -1.41 -7.90 -3.24
N VAL A 80 -0.35 -7.33 -2.66
CA VAL A 80 0.33 -7.86 -1.48
C VAL A 80 0.61 -6.72 -0.53
N SER A 81 0.57 -7.00 0.77
CA SER A 81 0.87 -6.01 1.80
C SER A 81 1.78 -6.62 2.87
N TYR A 82 2.76 -5.85 3.31
CA TYR A 82 3.75 -6.28 4.30
C TYR A 82 3.89 -5.24 5.41
N PRO A 83 3.95 -5.66 6.68
CA PRO A 83 4.39 -4.77 7.73
C PRO A 83 5.87 -4.44 7.54
N MET A 84 6.25 -3.20 7.89
CA MET A 84 7.63 -2.74 7.77
C MET A 84 8.07 -2.06 9.06
N ILE A 85 9.36 -2.15 9.33
CA ILE A 85 10.02 -1.27 10.30
C ILE A 85 11.20 -0.60 9.61
N ARG A 86 11.49 0.62 10.04
CA ARG A 86 12.68 1.32 9.60
C ARG A 86 13.75 1.20 10.68
N ARG A 87 14.90 0.64 10.32
CA ARG A 87 16.06 0.55 11.20
C ARG A 87 17.33 0.86 10.42
N GLU A 88 18.22 1.63 11.01
CA GLU A 88 19.58 1.74 10.50
C GLU A 88 20.33 0.44 10.79
N ILE A 89 21.35 0.14 9.99
CA ILE A 89 22.07 -1.14 10.13
C ILE A 89 22.67 -1.35 11.53
N TYR A 90 23.13 -0.27 12.16
CA TYR A 90 23.68 -0.33 13.50
C TYR A 90 22.63 -0.65 14.56
N GLU A 91 21.43 -0.08 14.43
CA GLU A 91 20.28 -0.38 15.29
C GLU A 91 19.86 -1.83 15.15
N ALA A 92 19.76 -2.31 13.92
CA ALA A 92 19.41 -3.69 13.63
C ALA A 92 20.40 -4.65 14.25
N LEU A 93 21.70 -4.39 14.11
CA LEU A 93 22.75 -5.22 14.67
C LEU A 93 22.67 -5.31 16.20
N GLU A 94 22.48 -4.19 16.88
CA GLU A 94 22.39 -4.16 18.35
C GLU A 94 21.12 -4.84 18.87
N GLU A 95 19.98 -4.58 18.26
CA GLU A 95 18.71 -5.21 18.62
C GLU A 95 18.77 -6.73 18.39
N ASP A 96 19.29 -7.17 17.26
CA ASP A 96 19.37 -8.58 16.92
C ASP A 96 20.31 -9.33 17.86
N LYS A 97 21.42 -8.73 18.26
CA LYS A 97 22.30 -9.29 19.29
C LYS A 97 21.59 -9.48 20.62
N THR A 98 20.78 -8.52 21.02
CA THR A 98 19.99 -8.58 22.26
C THR A 98 18.98 -9.72 22.22
N ILE A 99 18.29 -9.89 21.09
CA ILE A 99 17.27 -10.91 20.90
C ILE A 99 17.87 -12.31 20.79
N ILE A 100 18.98 -12.45 20.05
CA ILE A 100 19.61 -13.74 19.75
C ILE A 100 20.56 -14.17 20.88
N GLY A 101 20.99 -13.24 21.72
CA GLY A 101 21.84 -13.53 22.88
C GLY A 101 23.32 -13.61 22.55
N GLY A 102 23.76 -12.94 21.48
CA GLY A 102 25.17 -13.01 21.19
C GLY A 102 25.68 -12.10 20.16
#